data_40361c2fca1549cc98ba9ea60bc45611
#
_entry.id   40361c2fca1549cc98ba9ea60bc45611
#
_cell.length_a   1.000
_cell.length_b   1.000
_cell.length_c   1.000
_cell.angle_alpha   90.00
_cell.angle_beta   90.00
_cell.angle_gamma   90.00
#
_symmetry.space_group_name_H-M   'P 1'
#
loop_
_entity.id
_entity.type
_entity.pdbx_description
1 polymer ?
#
loop_
_entity_poly.entity_id
_entity_poly.type
_entity_poly.pdbx_seq_one_letter_code
_entity_poly.pdbx_strand_id
1 'polypeptide(L)'
;MRRMKTADKTKNNNQSWIFPLNVYASLLQTLSGQSPWLVYGEMTAQELEKLLGLPASATGLVSRADALIAAQHKRVQRLLSAVQFPPASRVLEVGCSSGELVGMLLSTGFDAMGIECCDTPLANSTLPEATVQRLRCCPLQEFTDSAGFDVLIFHNSARYFLPLTLFYKSLTLLRPGGQLLICDEFVANHADKLAAQPLPMLGHVLALAKRTGFECQLHEDLSADTHRFQQVLTATITGMADQLPALAGETDAAIQQLIVDLNDETSASATGYRKHVLLSLRAPDKPVISVNQRPDPVYLRSGADLLSEAYRQVFESSFSAPFDAEVWAWKYLCGKGASVVAERDGLAIAHYGGVVRDILYFSQPCKAVQICDVMVLPEERGFFSRNSLFFKTAASMLEQYAGYHADNLLGFGFPNLKAMHVAQRLGLYDKTDELMQISMATEFSGDAQLPGNWEVADVDFDVPLQQQADELWEQMHTGFADAIIGVRDADYLRYRFLHRPGLAYNCIKVMHGSEIKALAFCRDHGDRRLLMDIVAAQEHIEQALLAVFQSAHPHKPMHFWLTSGQLARVIRLTERFDITATGIQVPCNRWSPGPPTDRLINAWWLTAGDMDFL
;
A
#
# COMPACT_ATOMS: atom_id res chain seq x y z
N MET A 1 -12.50 7.92 3.64
CA MET A 1 -12.87 6.66 4.34
C MET A 1 -11.60 5.98 4.84
N ARG A 2 -11.40 5.86 6.15
CA ARG A 2 -10.25 5.13 6.71
C ARG A 2 -10.34 3.67 6.25
N ARG A 3 -9.24 3.09 5.73
CA ARG A 3 -9.13 1.65 5.50
C ARG A 3 -9.64 0.92 6.74
N MET A 4 -10.54 -0.05 6.55
CA MET A 4 -10.91 -1.00 7.60
C MET A 4 -9.63 -1.61 8.17
N LYS A 5 -9.24 -1.17 9.36
CA LYS A 5 -8.22 -1.89 10.14
C LYS A 5 -8.81 -3.26 10.45
N THR A 6 -8.05 -4.31 10.23
CA THR A 6 -8.39 -5.67 10.68
C THR A 6 -8.83 -5.59 12.14
N ALA A 7 -10.07 -6.00 12.40
CA ALA A 7 -10.71 -5.84 13.69
C ALA A 7 -9.90 -6.53 14.78
N ASP A 8 -9.52 -5.77 15.78
CA ASP A 8 -9.11 -6.28 17.08
C ASP A 8 -10.32 -7.00 17.69
N LYS A 9 -10.24 -8.34 17.80
CA LYS A 9 -11.32 -9.21 18.27
C LYS A 9 -11.74 -8.97 19.74
N THR A 10 -11.21 -7.94 20.41
CA THR A 10 -11.40 -7.71 21.85
C THR A 10 -12.20 -6.46 22.21
N LYS A 11 -12.76 -5.71 21.27
CA LYS A 11 -13.65 -4.59 21.59
C LYS A 11 -14.98 -4.71 20.86
N ASN A 12 -16.05 -4.88 21.64
CA ASN A 12 -17.46 -4.71 21.29
C ASN A 12 -17.71 -3.30 20.68
N ASN A 13 -17.44 -3.12 19.39
CA ASN A 13 -17.85 -1.95 18.62
C ASN A 13 -18.39 -2.40 17.27
N ASN A 14 -19.49 -3.19 17.29
CA ASN A 14 -20.23 -3.59 16.09
C ASN A 14 -20.85 -2.40 15.32
N GLN A 15 -20.85 -1.19 15.88
CA GLN A 15 -21.41 -0.01 15.23
C GLN A 15 -20.47 0.69 14.26
N SER A 16 -19.14 0.61 14.43
CA SER A 16 -18.19 1.34 13.58
C SER A 16 -18.03 0.79 12.16
N TRP A 17 -18.52 -0.41 11.90
CA TRP A 17 -18.44 -1.07 10.58
C TRP A 17 -19.55 -0.64 9.61
N ILE A 18 -20.63 -0.11 10.13
CA ILE A 18 -21.82 0.24 9.36
C ILE A 18 -21.81 1.73 8.97
N PHE A 19 -21.05 2.56 9.70
CA PHE A 19 -20.92 3.99 9.36
C PHE A 19 -20.09 4.20 8.08
N PRO A 20 -20.53 5.02 7.10
CA PRO A 20 -21.75 5.85 7.10
C PRO A 20 -23.00 5.16 6.52
N LEU A 21 -22.95 3.89 6.18
CA LEU A 21 -24.07 3.21 5.52
C LEU A 21 -25.31 3.10 6.41
N ASN A 22 -25.14 2.97 7.74
CA ASN A 22 -26.24 3.02 8.71
C ASN A 22 -26.96 4.38 8.68
N VAL A 23 -26.24 5.47 8.49
CA VAL A 23 -26.82 6.82 8.37
C VAL A 23 -27.68 6.92 7.11
N TYR A 24 -27.17 6.45 5.98
CA TYR A 24 -27.89 6.46 4.71
C TYR A 24 -29.16 5.59 4.77
N ALA A 25 -29.03 4.38 5.33
CA ALA A 25 -30.16 3.47 5.49
C ALA A 25 -31.23 4.07 6.39
N SER A 26 -30.87 4.57 7.57
CA SER A 26 -31.80 5.19 8.52
C SER A 26 -32.48 6.41 7.93
N LEU A 27 -31.74 7.27 7.22
CA LEU A 27 -32.25 8.45 6.54
C LEU A 27 -33.34 8.08 5.52
N LEU A 28 -32.97 7.21 4.56
CA LEU A 28 -33.83 6.87 3.43
C LEU A 28 -35.07 6.08 3.89
N GLN A 29 -34.88 5.13 4.82
CA GLN A 29 -36.02 4.38 5.39
C GLN A 29 -36.96 5.26 6.18
N THR A 30 -36.44 6.21 6.97
CA THR A 30 -37.29 7.14 7.76
C THR A 30 -38.11 8.06 6.86
N LEU A 31 -37.52 8.57 5.78
CA LEU A 31 -38.16 9.52 4.89
C LEU A 31 -39.10 8.87 3.89
N SER A 32 -38.76 7.73 3.30
CA SER A 32 -39.54 7.10 2.22
C SER A 32 -40.29 5.85 2.67
N GLY A 33 -39.98 5.28 3.84
CA GLY A 33 -40.54 4.00 4.29
C GLY A 33 -40.04 2.78 3.52
N GLN A 34 -39.08 2.94 2.61
CA GLN A 34 -38.52 1.87 1.79
C GLN A 34 -37.10 1.48 2.25
N SER A 35 -36.76 0.23 2.10
CA SER A 35 -35.36 -0.22 2.31
C SER A 35 -34.50 0.25 1.15
N PRO A 36 -33.45 1.05 1.40
CA PRO A 36 -32.58 1.54 0.36
C PRO A 36 -31.56 0.47 -0.09
N TRP A 37 -31.17 0.54 -1.34
CA TRP A 37 -29.94 -0.07 -1.80
C TRP A 37 -28.76 0.75 -1.29
N LEU A 38 -27.78 0.14 -0.68
CA LEU A 38 -26.60 0.88 -0.19
C LEU A 38 -25.59 1.13 -1.31
N VAL A 39 -26.06 1.70 -2.42
CA VAL A 39 -25.31 1.96 -3.65
C VAL A 39 -25.58 3.37 -4.15
N TYR A 40 -24.69 3.90 -4.96
CA TYR A 40 -24.96 5.15 -5.69
C TYR A 40 -25.99 4.91 -6.80
N GLY A 41 -26.83 5.94 -7.06
CA GLY A 41 -27.88 5.88 -8.04
C GLY A 41 -27.54 6.57 -9.37
N GLU A 42 -28.47 6.49 -10.33
CA GLU A 42 -28.43 7.19 -11.60
C GLU A 42 -29.44 8.35 -11.61
N MET A 43 -28.94 9.54 -11.87
CA MET A 43 -29.75 10.77 -11.82
C MET A 43 -29.42 11.69 -12.98
N THR A 44 -30.45 12.18 -13.67
CA THR A 44 -30.31 13.13 -14.76
C THR A 44 -30.09 14.57 -14.25
N ALA A 45 -29.61 15.46 -15.12
CA ALA A 45 -29.44 16.87 -14.77
C ALA A 45 -30.79 17.55 -14.44
N GLN A 46 -31.86 17.18 -15.13
CA GLN A 46 -33.22 17.72 -14.89
C GLN A 46 -33.77 17.26 -13.53
N GLU A 47 -33.53 16.00 -13.15
CA GLU A 47 -33.90 15.49 -11.82
C GLU A 47 -33.15 16.24 -10.72
N LEU A 48 -31.84 16.45 -10.90
CA LEU A 48 -30.98 17.20 -9.97
C LEU A 48 -31.52 18.62 -9.74
N GLU A 49 -31.74 19.39 -10.80
CA GLU A 49 -32.20 20.77 -10.72
C GLU A 49 -33.54 20.86 -9.99
N LYS A 50 -34.48 19.98 -10.33
CA LYS A 50 -35.78 19.89 -9.65
C LYS A 50 -35.64 19.60 -8.16
N LEU A 51 -34.81 18.63 -7.78
CA LEU A 51 -34.67 18.17 -6.39
C LEU A 51 -33.91 19.15 -5.51
N LEU A 52 -32.89 19.81 -6.02
CA LEU A 52 -32.15 20.84 -5.28
C LEU A 52 -33.00 22.13 -5.10
N GLY A 53 -33.91 22.40 -6.02
CA GLY A 53 -34.86 23.50 -5.90
C GLY A 53 -35.97 23.30 -4.85
N LEU A 54 -36.16 22.07 -4.32
CA LEU A 54 -37.13 21.80 -3.27
C LEU A 54 -36.68 22.39 -1.93
N PRO A 55 -37.64 22.94 -1.13
CA PRO A 55 -37.30 23.44 0.21
C PRO A 55 -36.86 22.31 1.13
N ALA A 56 -36.10 22.64 2.19
CA ALA A 56 -35.72 21.71 3.26
C ALA A 56 -36.90 21.45 4.24
N SER A 57 -38.11 21.33 3.73
CA SER A 57 -39.31 20.94 4.48
C SER A 57 -39.47 19.42 4.49
N ALA A 58 -40.27 18.88 5.37
CA ALA A 58 -40.55 17.45 5.45
C ALA A 58 -40.96 16.88 4.07
N THR A 59 -41.83 17.55 3.33
CA THR A 59 -42.27 17.12 1.99
C THR A 59 -41.14 17.15 0.97
N GLY A 60 -40.26 18.15 1.01
CA GLY A 60 -39.08 18.23 0.12
C GLY A 60 -38.06 17.16 0.41
N LEU A 61 -37.82 16.85 1.69
CA LEU A 61 -36.92 15.78 2.11
C LEU A 61 -37.43 14.38 1.69
N VAL A 62 -38.71 14.10 1.87
CA VAL A 62 -39.36 12.85 1.39
C VAL A 62 -39.21 12.71 -0.12
N SER A 63 -39.51 13.78 -0.88
CA SER A 63 -39.35 13.74 -2.35
C SER A 63 -37.90 13.47 -2.80
N ARG A 64 -36.93 14.01 -2.07
CA ARG A 64 -35.50 13.69 -2.35
C ARG A 64 -35.18 12.23 -2.03
N ALA A 65 -35.64 11.70 -0.90
CA ALA A 65 -35.39 10.32 -0.50
C ALA A 65 -36.02 9.33 -1.50
N ASP A 66 -37.27 9.55 -1.93
CA ASP A 66 -37.89 8.70 -2.96
C ASP A 66 -37.14 8.72 -4.28
N ALA A 67 -36.66 9.89 -4.69
CA ALA A 67 -35.87 10.03 -5.91
C ALA A 67 -34.49 9.34 -5.80
N LEU A 68 -33.86 9.40 -4.63
CA LEU A 68 -32.60 8.69 -4.37
C LEU A 68 -32.80 7.18 -4.48
N ILE A 69 -33.86 6.61 -3.90
CA ILE A 69 -34.17 5.19 -4.00
C ILE A 69 -34.48 4.80 -5.45
N ALA A 70 -35.29 5.59 -6.16
CA ALA A 70 -35.54 5.33 -7.57
C ALA A 70 -34.25 5.37 -8.43
N ALA A 71 -33.34 6.28 -8.13
CA ALA A 71 -32.04 6.36 -8.79
C ALA A 71 -31.17 5.13 -8.50
N GLN A 72 -31.18 4.61 -7.28
CA GLN A 72 -30.50 3.37 -6.91
C GLN A 72 -31.07 2.17 -7.70
N HIS A 73 -32.39 2.06 -7.83
CA HIS A 73 -33.03 1.02 -8.63
C HIS A 73 -32.60 1.09 -10.11
N LYS A 74 -32.53 2.29 -10.71
CA LYS A 74 -32.02 2.46 -12.08
C LYS A 74 -30.60 1.90 -12.23
N ARG A 75 -29.71 2.19 -11.27
CA ARG A 75 -28.33 1.70 -11.27
C ARG A 75 -28.26 0.16 -11.21
N VAL A 76 -29.06 -0.46 -10.36
CA VAL A 76 -29.13 -1.93 -10.25
C VAL A 76 -29.68 -2.54 -11.55
N GLN A 77 -30.71 -1.97 -12.15
CA GLN A 77 -31.24 -2.43 -13.44
C GLN A 77 -30.18 -2.34 -14.55
N ARG A 78 -29.39 -1.26 -14.57
CA ARG A 78 -28.28 -1.12 -15.51
C ARG A 78 -27.21 -2.19 -15.32
N LEU A 79 -26.82 -2.47 -14.05
CA LEU A 79 -25.91 -3.55 -13.73
C LEU A 79 -26.43 -4.90 -14.21
N LEU A 80 -27.71 -5.22 -13.96
CA LEU A 80 -28.33 -6.46 -14.40
C LEU A 80 -28.40 -6.57 -15.92
N SER A 81 -28.63 -5.46 -16.64
CA SER A 81 -28.63 -5.43 -18.10
C SER A 81 -27.26 -5.73 -18.72
N ALA A 82 -26.18 -5.57 -17.94
CA ALA A 82 -24.82 -5.92 -18.36
C ALA A 82 -24.50 -7.41 -18.17
N VAL A 83 -25.36 -8.21 -17.52
CA VAL A 83 -25.20 -9.66 -17.39
C VAL A 83 -25.43 -10.31 -18.75
N GLN A 84 -24.42 -11.02 -19.28
CA GLN A 84 -24.44 -11.63 -20.62
C GLN A 84 -24.81 -13.12 -20.61
N PHE A 85 -25.22 -13.64 -19.47
CA PHE A 85 -25.56 -15.05 -19.29
C PHE A 85 -27.08 -15.27 -19.14
N PRO A 86 -27.61 -16.40 -19.63
CA PRO A 86 -29.04 -16.68 -19.56
C PRO A 86 -29.50 -16.97 -18.12
N PRO A 87 -30.82 -16.92 -17.84
CA PRO A 87 -31.40 -17.45 -16.60
C PRO A 87 -30.89 -18.89 -16.31
N ALA A 88 -30.92 -19.29 -15.05
CA ALA A 88 -30.33 -20.51 -14.48
C ALA A 88 -28.79 -20.54 -14.43
N SER A 89 -28.08 -19.53 -14.98
CA SER A 89 -26.64 -19.41 -14.77
C SER A 89 -26.31 -19.11 -13.30
N ARG A 90 -25.15 -19.62 -12.86
CA ARG A 90 -24.69 -19.44 -11.46
C ARG A 90 -24.05 -18.07 -11.30
N VAL A 91 -24.55 -17.29 -10.36
CA VAL A 91 -24.09 -15.94 -10.06
C VAL A 91 -23.65 -15.83 -8.60
N LEU A 92 -22.48 -15.25 -8.36
CA LEU A 92 -22.00 -14.89 -7.02
C LEU A 92 -21.89 -13.39 -6.89
N GLU A 93 -22.58 -12.81 -5.91
CA GLU A 93 -22.35 -11.45 -5.46
C GLU A 93 -21.33 -11.44 -4.30
N VAL A 94 -20.29 -10.61 -4.44
CA VAL A 94 -19.24 -10.45 -3.44
C VAL A 94 -19.42 -9.12 -2.72
N GLY A 95 -19.58 -9.16 -1.39
CA GLY A 95 -19.99 -8.00 -0.58
C GLY A 95 -21.47 -7.73 -0.76
N CYS A 96 -22.30 -8.76 -0.54
CA CYS A 96 -23.73 -8.73 -0.83
C CYS A 96 -24.59 -7.98 0.19
N SER A 97 -23.97 -7.44 1.25
CA SER A 97 -24.68 -6.74 2.33
C SER A 97 -25.85 -7.59 2.86
N SER A 98 -27.07 -7.06 2.87
CA SER A 98 -28.29 -7.77 3.29
C SER A 98 -28.90 -8.68 2.21
N GLY A 99 -28.36 -8.70 0.98
CA GLY A 99 -28.68 -9.67 -0.07
C GLY A 99 -29.77 -9.24 -1.06
N GLU A 100 -30.10 -7.95 -1.17
CA GLU A 100 -31.14 -7.46 -2.06
C GLU A 100 -30.89 -7.79 -3.53
N LEU A 101 -29.64 -7.63 -4.01
CA LEU A 101 -29.29 -7.99 -5.39
C LEU A 101 -29.39 -9.50 -5.63
N VAL A 102 -29.00 -10.32 -4.64
CA VAL A 102 -29.18 -11.77 -4.69
C VAL A 102 -30.67 -12.12 -4.83
N GLY A 103 -31.55 -11.49 -4.02
CA GLY A 103 -32.99 -11.68 -4.12
C GLY A 103 -33.56 -11.31 -5.48
N MET A 104 -33.10 -10.21 -6.07
CA MET A 104 -33.49 -9.79 -7.40
C MET A 104 -33.00 -10.75 -8.50
N LEU A 105 -31.76 -11.23 -8.42
CA LEU A 105 -31.19 -12.23 -9.34
C LEU A 105 -31.98 -13.54 -9.27
N LEU A 106 -32.33 -14.01 -8.07
CA LEU A 106 -33.18 -15.20 -7.89
C LEU A 106 -34.59 -15.01 -8.52
N SER A 107 -35.19 -13.82 -8.32
CA SER A 107 -36.51 -13.53 -8.89
C SER A 107 -36.50 -13.45 -10.43
N THR A 108 -35.35 -13.15 -11.02
CA THR A 108 -35.17 -13.14 -12.48
C THR A 108 -34.68 -14.48 -13.04
N GLY A 109 -34.61 -15.51 -12.19
CA GLY A 109 -34.34 -16.91 -12.58
C GLY A 109 -32.88 -17.34 -12.58
N PHE A 110 -31.95 -16.55 -12.04
CA PHE A 110 -30.56 -16.97 -11.88
C PHE A 110 -30.38 -17.89 -10.64
N ASP A 111 -29.40 -18.78 -10.66
CA ASP A 111 -28.94 -19.50 -9.47
C ASP A 111 -27.93 -18.64 -8.73
N ALA A 112 -28.45 -17.67 -7.95
CA ALA A 112 -27.66 -16.65 -7.28
C ALA A 112 -27.34 -17.02 -5.83
N MET A 113 -26.16 -16.61 -5.37
CA MET A 113 -25.76 -16.57 -3.97
C MET A 113 -24.93 -15.33 -3.66
N GLY A 114 -24.82 -14.98 -2.37
CA GLY A 114 -24.04 -13.86 -1.89
C GLY A 114 -23.06 -14.25 -0.79
N ILE A 115 -21.92 -13.59 -0.75
CA ILE A 115 -20.97 -13.66 0.36
C ILE A 115 -20.74 -12.27 0.94
N GLU A 116 -20.66 -12.22 2.29
CA GLU A 116 -20.35 -11.01 3.06
C GLU A 116 -19.30 -11.34 4.12
N CYS A 117 -18.40 -10.41 4.39
CA CYS A 117 -17.30 -10.64 5.34
C CYS A 117 -17.72 -10.48 6.82
N CYS A 118 -18.91 -9.96 7.09
CA CYS A 118 -19.42 -9.79 8.45
C CYS A 118 -20.90 -10.22 8.57
N ASP A 119 -21.28 -10.63 9.78
CA ASP A 119 -22.62 -11.17 10.05
C ASP A 119 -23.71 -10.10 10.16
N THR A 120 -23.35 -8.86 10.53
CA THR A 120 -24.35 -7.82 10.88
C THR A 120 -25.29 -7.47 9.74
N PRO A 121 -24.86 -7.23 8.49
CA PRO A 121 -25.78 -6.99 7.39
C PRO A 121 -26.69 -8.17 7.10
N LEU A 122 -26.16 -9.39 7.18
CA LEU A 122 -26.91 -10.63 6.93
C LEU A 122 -27.98 -10.85 7.99
N ALA A 123 -27.65 -10.61 9.26
CA ALA A 123 -28.59 -10.76 10.39
C ALA A 123 -29.76 -9.75 10.32
N ASN A 124 -29.58 -8.61 9.66
CA ASN A 124 -30.59 -7.58 9.48
C ASN A 124 -31.39 -7.73 8.17
N SER A 125 -31.17 -8.81 7.42
CA SER A 125 -31.89 -9.05 6.17
C SER A 125 -33.39 -9.28 6.44
N THR A 126 -34.22 -8.53 5.75
CA THR A 126 -35.69 -8.68 5.78
C THR A 126 -36.24 -9.46 4.58
N LEU A 127 -35.36 -10.09 3.81
CA LEU A 127 -35.66 -10.83 2.59
C LEU A 127 -36.34 -12.19 2.91
N PRO A 128 -37.02 -12.78 1.92
CA PRO A 128 -37.58 -14.12 2.05
C PRO A 128 -36.53 -15.16 2.49
N GLU A 129 -36.92 -16.10 3.32
CA GLU A 129 -36.02 -17.14 3.87
C GLU A 129 -35.23 -17.88 2.76
N ALA A 130 -35.86 -18.15 1.63
CA ALA A 130 -35.21 -18.75 0.46
C ALA A 130 -34.02 -17.94 -0.08
N THR A 131 -34.06 -16.61 0.04
CA THR A 131 -32.95 -15.71 -0.30
C THR A 131 -31.90 -15.73 0.79
N VAL A 132 -32.31 -15.66 2.07
CA VAL A 132 -31.38 -15.65 3.21
C VAL A 132 -30.53 -16.94 3.24
N GLN A 133 -31.10 -18.09 2.88
CA GLN A 133 -30.37 -19.36 2.77
C GLN A 133 -29.29 -19.38 1.70
N ARG A 134 -29.31 -18.41 0.76
CA ARG A 134 -28.29 -18.22 -0.28
C ARG A 134 -27.17 -17.26 0.13
N LEU A 135 -27.25 -16.67 1.32
CA LEU A 135 -26.26 -15.74 1.84
C LEU A 135 -25.30 -16.47 2.78
N ARG A 136 -24.01 -16.12 2.73
CA ARG A 136 -22.99 -16.70 3.60
C ARG A 136 -22.08 -15.63 4.18
N CYS A 137 -21.82 -15.70 5.49
CA CYS A 137 -20.75 -14.93 6.11
C CYS A 137 -19.41 -15.63 5.82
N CYS A 138 -18.66 -15.12 4.85
CA CYS A 138 -17.39 -15.67 4.45
C CYS A 138 -16.56 -14.62 3.69
N PRO A 139 -15.33 -14.33 4.12
CA PRO A 139 -14.42 -13.48 3.36
C PRO A 139 -14.13 -14.08 1.97
N LEU A 140 -14.01 -13.23 0.95
CA LEU A 140 -13.72 -13.70 -0.42
C LEU A 140 -12.46 -14.58 -0.48
N GLN A 141 -11.43 -14.25 0.30
CA GLN A 141 -10.16 -14.99 0.31
C GLN A 141 -10.35 -16.46 0.74
N GLU A 142 -11.30 -16.71 1.64
CA GLU A 142 -11.56 -18.03 2.22
C GLU A 142 -12.65 -18.80 1.46
N PHE A 143 -13.48 -18.10 0.68
CA PHE A 143 -14.56 -18.70 -0.05
C PHE A 143 -14.07 -19.63 -1.17
N THR A 144 -14.59 -20.83 -1.24
CA THR A 144 -14.29 -21.83 -2.28
C THR A 144 -15.57 -22.44 -2.83
N ASP A 145 -15.59 -22.71 -4.14
CA ASP A 145 -16.69 -23.42 -4.81
C ASP A 145 -16.12 -24.24 -5.97
N SER A 146 -16.32 -25.57 -5.93
CA SER A 146 -15.77 -26.49 -6.94
C SER A 146 -16.55 -26.51 -8.25
N ALA A 147 -17.82 -26.07 -8.23
CA ALA A 147 -18.66 -26.04 -9.44
C ALA A 147 -18.42 -24.79 -10.29
N GLY A 148 -17.85 -23.73 -9.68
CA GLY A 148 -17.59 -22.46 -10.30
C GLY A 148 -18.84 -21.66 -10.65
N PHE A 149 -18.66 -20.40 -10.99
CA PHE A 149 -19.72 -19.46 -11.36
C PHE A 149 -19.59 -19.01 -12.80
N ASP A 150 -20.73 -18.70 -13.41
CA ASP A 150 -20.78 -18.12 -14.74
C ASP A 150 -20.57 -16.58 -14.66
N VAL A 151 -21.03 -15.96 -13.56
CA VAL A 151 -20.91 -14.52 -13.31
C VAL A 151 -20.46 -14.26 -11.88
N LEU A 152 -19.48 -13.38 -11.70
CA LEU A 152 -19.17 -12.73 -10.42
C LEU A 152 -19.53 -11.25 -10.48
N ILE A 153 -20.16 -10.74 -9.43
CA ILE A 153 -20.57 -9.34 -9.32
C ILE A 153 -19.93 -8.70 -8.09
N PHE A 154 -19.26 -7.57 -8.32
CA PHE A 154 -18.80 -6.64 -7.27
C PHE A 154 -19.58 -5.33 -7.45
N HIS A 155 -20.56 -5.11 -6.59
CA HIS A 155 -21.38 -3.90 -6.61
C HIS A 155 -21.05 -3.01 -5.42
N ASN A 156 -20.29 -1.95 -5.63
CA ASN A 156 -19.71 -1.06 -4.61
C ASN A 156 -18.85 -1.79 -3.56
N SER A 157 -18.30 -2.95 -3.90
CA SER A 157 -17.51 -3.79 -3.01
C SER A 157 -16.08 -4.03 -3.49
N ALA A 158 -15.79 -3.83 -4.79
CA ALA A 158 -14.47 -4.04 -5.36
C ALA A 158 -13.39 -3.16 -4.73
N ARG A 159 -13.74 -1.93 -4.34
CA ARG A 159 -12.83 -0.96 -3.69
C ARG A 159 -12.21 -1.44 -2.39
N TYR A 160 -12.79 -2.44 -1.73
CA TYR A 160 -12.31 -3.00 -0.47
C TYR A 160 -11.29 -4.12 -0.66
N PHE A 161 -11.08 -4.58 -1.88
CA PHE A 161 -10.12 -5.63 -2.21
C PHE A 161 -8.88 -5.05 -2.86
N LEU A 162 -7.73 -5.65 -2.55
CA LEU A 162 -6.54 -5.41 -3.34
C LEU A 162 -6.79 -5.93 -4.76
N PRO A 163 -6.45 -5.15 -5.82
CA PRO A 163 -6.70 -5.56 -7.20
C PRO A 163 -6.15 -6.95 -7.55
N LEU A 164 -4.97 -7.30 -7.02
CA LEU A 164 -4.40 -8.64 -7.21
C LEU A 164 -5.32 -9.73 -6.62
N THR A 165 -5.74 -9.58 -5.37
CA THR A 165 -6.64 -10.53 -4.70
C THR A 165 -7.96 -10.67 -5.46
N LEU A 166 -8.55 -9.53 -5.87
CA LEU A 166 -9.79 -9.50 -6.62
C LEU A 166 -9.67 -10.35 -7.91
N PHE A 167 -8.69 -10.08 -8.77
CA PHE A 167 -8.58 -10.77 -10.06
C PHE A 167 -8.14 -12.24 -9.91
N TYR A 168 -7.16 -12.53 -9.07
CA TYR A 168 -6.72 -13.92 -8.89
C TYR A 168 -7.81 -14.78 -8.27
N LYS A 169 -8.52 -14.25 -7.26
CA LYS A 169 -9.62 -14.97 -6.65
C LYS A 169 -10.80 -15.15 -7.60
N SER A 170 -11.13 -14.12 -8.38
CA SER A 170 -12.16 -14.23 -9.42
C SER A 170 -11.84 -15.33 -10.43
N LEU A 171 -10.58 -15.45 -10.87
CA LEU A 171 -10.18 -16.54 -11.78
C LEU A 171 -10.30 -17.94 -11.16
N THR A 172 -10.23 -18.08 -9.83
CA THR A 172 -10.43 -19.38 -9.18
C THR A 172 -11.91 -19.76 -9.03
N LEU A 173 -12.81 -18.78 -9.08
CA LEU A 173 -14.23 -18.95 -8.88
C LEU A 173 -15.02 -18.94 -10.18
N LEU A 174 -14.54 -18.25 -11.21
CA LEU A 174 -15.19 -18.21 -12.52
C LEU A 174 -14.89 -19.47 -13.32
N ARG A 175 -15.91 -19.93 -14.03
CA ARG A 175 -15.74 -20.89 -15.12
C ARG A 175 -14.94 -20.26 -16.26
N PRO A 176 -14.25 -21.05 -17.11
CA PRO A 176 -13.64 -20.54 -18.33
C PRO A 176 -14.65 -19.74 -19.16
N GLY A 177 -14.26 -18.56 -19.62
CA GLY A 177 -15.14 -17.65 -20.36
C GLY A 177 -16.24 -16.96 -19.53
N GLY A 178 -16.25 -17.15 -18.21
CA GLY A 178 -17.20 -16.51 -17.30
C GLY A 178 -17.03 -14.99 -17.24
N GLN A 179 -18.01 -14.29 -16.65
CA GLN A 179 -18.09 -12.84 -16.60
C GLN A 179 -17.77 -12.30 -15.21
N LEU A 180 -16.94 -11.28 -15.14
CA LEU A 180 -16.71 -10.48 -13.93
C LEU A 180 -17.31 -9.08 -14.16
N LEU A 181 -18.32 -8.73 -13.39
CA LEU A 181 -18.94 -7.41 -13.37
C LEU A 181 -18.44 -6.61 -12.16
N ILE A 182 -17.99 -5.40 -12.39
CA ILE A 182 -17.55 -4.47 -11.35
C ILE A 182 -18.27 -3.15 -11.58
N CYS A 183 -19.10 -2.73 -10.64
CA CYS A 183 -19.70 -1.40 -10.61
C CYS A 183 -19.21 -0.69 -9.35
N ASP A 184 -18.20 0.20 -9.47
CA ASP A 184 -17.55 0.77 -8.30
C ASP A 184 -16.80 2.08 -8.61
N GLU A 185 -16.31 2.72 -7.55
CA GLU A 185 -15.50 3.93 -7.62
C GLU A 185 -14.00 3.64 -7.63
N PHE A 186 -13.32 4.46 -8.41
CA PHE A 186 -11.87 4.45 -8.57
C PHE A 186 -11.34 5.89 -8.62
N VAL A 187 -10.03 6.08 -8.47
CA VAL A 187 -9.39 7.35 -8.82
C VAL A 187 -8.83 7.28 -10.24
N ALA A 188 -8.98 8.40 -10.95
CA ALA A 188 -8.53 8.50 -12.34
C ALA A 188 -7.01 8.65 -12.44
N ASN A 189 -6.41 9.44 -11.54
CA ASN A 189 -5.01 9.82 -11.59
C ASN A 189 -4.49 10.18 -10.18
N HIS A 190 -3.23 9.87 -9.91
CA HIS A 190 -2.55 10.23 -8.65
C HIS A 190 -1.33 11.14 -8.85
N ALA A 191 -1.03 11.54 -10.07
CA ALA A 191 0.27 12.11 -10.45
C ALA A 191 0.77 13.24 -9.55
N ASP A 192 -0.13 14.03 -8.97
CA ASP A 192 0.22 15.23 -8.21
C ASP A 192 -0.08 15.12 -6.71
N LYS A 193 -0.50 13.94 -6.21
CA LYS A 193 -0.87 13.77 -4.80
C LYS A 193 0.08 12.83 -4.07
N LEU A 194 0.74 13.35 -3.05
CA LEU A 194 1.63 12.60 -2.15
C LEU A 194 0.87 11.95 -0.98
N ALA A 195 -0.38 12.33 -0.73
CA ALA A 195 -1.21 11.73 0.31
C ALA A 195 -1.79 10.39 -0.14
N ALA A 196 -1.88 9.43 0.77
CA ALA A 196 -2.49 8.13 0.53
C ALA A 196 -3.94 8.27 0.02
N GLN A 197 -4.30 7.48 -0.98
CA GLN A 197 -5.64 7.44 -1.55
C GLN A 197 -6.33 6.13 -1.21
N PRO A 198 -7.52 6.16 -0.61
CA PRO A 198 -8.21 4.94 -0.18
C PRO A 198 -8.77 4.11 -1.35
N LEU A 199 -8.98 4.72 -2.52
CA LEU A 199 -9.55 4.06 -3.70
C LEU A 199 -8.44 3.57 -4.65
N PRO A 200 -8.60 2.39 -5.28
CA PRO A 200 -7.66 1.92 -6.28
C PRO A 200 -7.70 2.80 -7.55
N MET A 201 -6.56 2.89 -8.23
CA MET A 201 -6.47 3.64 -9.50
C MET A 201 -7.05 2.83 -10.65
N LEU A 202 -7.99 3.40 -11.41
CA LEU A 202 -8.68 2.74 -12.51
C LEU A 202 -7.72 2.17 -13.57
N GLY A 203 -6.71 2.95 -13.95
CA GLY A 203 -5.70 2.50 -14.91
C GLY A 203 -4.91 1.28 -14.45
N HIS A 204 -4.61 1.18 -13.14
CA HIS A 204 -3.95 0.00 -12.56
C HIS A 204 -4.88 -1.22 -12.58
N VAL A 205 -6.14 -1.04 -12.18
CA VAL A 205 -7.16 -2.11 -12.18
C VAL A 205 -7.33 -2.68 -13.59
N LEU A 206 -7.48 -1.83 -14.61
CA LEU A 206 -7.61 -2.25 -16.00
C LEU A 206 -6.34 -2.93 -16.54
N ALA A 207 -5.17 -2.41 -16.21
CA ALA A 207 -3.90 -3.02 -16.59
C ALA A 207 -3.71 -4.41 -15.96
N LEU A 208 -4.13 -4.57 -14.69
CA LEU A 208 -4.05 -5.84 -13.99
C LEU A 208 -5.08 -6.85 -14.51
N ALA A 209 -6.31 -6.42 -14.81
CA ALA A 209 -7.30 -7.26 -15.47
C ALA A 209 -6.71 -7.87 -16.76
N LYS A 210 -6.12 -7.04 -17.61
CA LYS A 210 -5.45 -7.48 -18.84
C LYS A 210 -4.28 -8.44 -18.55
N ARG A 211 -3.44 -8.15 -17.57
CA ARG A 211 -2.28 -9.00 -17.19
C ARG A 211 -2.70 -10.37 -16.66
N THR A 212 -3.86 -10.45 -16.03
CA THR A 212 -4.44 -11.71 -15.50
C THR A 212 -5.28 -12.46 -16.55
N GLY A 213 -5.38 -11.93 -17.77
CA GLY A 213 -6.01 -12.58 -18.90
C GLY A 213 -7.48 -12.23 -19.10
N PHE A 214 -8.04 -11.31 -18.31
CA PHE A 214 -9.38 -10.81 -18.56
C PHE A 214 -9.42 -9.91 -19.79
N GLU A 215 -10.50 -10.03 -20.56
CA GLU A 215 -10.82 -9.19 -21.69
C GLU A 215 -11.93 -8.21 -21.32
N CYS A 216 -11.71 -6.91 -21.51
CA CYS A 216 -12.70 -5.89 -21.24
C CYS A 216 -13.76 -5.86 -22.35
N GLN A 217 -15.00 -6.22 -22.01
CA GLN A 217 -16.15 -6.23 -22.92
C GLN A 217 -16.95 -4.93 -22.84
N LEU A 218 -17.01 -4.32 -21.64
CA LEU A 218 -17.70 -3.07 -21.39
C LEU A 218 -16.87 -2.23 -20.40
N HIS A 219 -16.72 -0.95 -20.71
CA HIS A 219 -16.19 0.07 -19.80
C HIS A 219 -17.05 1.32 -19.94
N GLU A 220 -17.91 1.54 -18.97
CA GLU A 220 -18.85 2.65 -18.97
C GLU A 220 -18.57 3.60 -17.81
N ASP A 221 -18.46 4.90 -18.11
CA ASP A 221 -18.25 5.95 -17.11
C ASP A 221 -19.60 6.44 -16.59
N LEU A 222 -19.88 6.16 -15.34
CA LEU A 222 -21.10 6.53 -14.61
C LEU A 222 -20.90 7.72 -13.67
N SER A 223 -19.75 8.40 -13.75
CA SER A 223 -19.33 9.44 -12.80
C SER A 223 -20.30 10.61 -12.74
N ALA A 224 -20.83 11.03 -13.90
CA ALA A 224 -21.75 12.16 -13.95
C ALA A 224 -23.07 11.89 -13.20
N ASP A 225 -23.60 10.68 -13.33
CA ASP A 225 -24.83 10.27 -12.63
C ASP A 225 -24.59 10.13 -11.13
N THR A 226 -23.45 9.51 -10.76
CA THR A 226 -23.02 9.37 -9.36
C THR A 226 -22.81 10.74 -8.70
N HIS A 227 -22.18 11.68 -9.39
CA HIS A 227 -21.98 13.04 -8.87
C HIS A 227 -23.31 13.73 -8.56
N ARG A 228 -24.30 13.67 -9.49
CA ARG A 228 -25.63 14.23 -9.27
C ARG A 228 -26.36 13.58 -8.09
N PHE A 229 -26.27 12.26 -7.98
CA PHE A 229 -26.81 11.52 -6.84
C PHE A 229 -26.18 11.98 -5.52
N GLN A 230 -24.85 12.11 -5.46
CA GLN A 230 -24.12 12.58 -4.28
C GLN A 230 -24.56 13.98 -3.85
N GLN A 231 -24.79 14.89 -4.80
CA GLN A 231 -25.28 16.25 -4.49
C GLN A 231 -26.65 16.21 -3.79
N VAL A 232 -27.61 15.39 -4.29
CA VAL A 232 -28.93 15.27 -3.66
C VAL A 232 -28.84 14.57 -2.30
N LEU A 233 -28.00 13.53 -2.17
CA LEU A 233 -27.76 12.82 -0.91
C LEU A 233 -27.18 13.77 0.14
N THR A 234 -26.15 14.53 -0.20
CA THR A 234 -25.51 15.51 0.70
C THR A 234 -26.53 16.58 1.14
N ALA A 235 -27.32 17.11 0.20
CA ALA A 235 -28.37 18.10 0.53
C ALA A 235 -29.47 17.51 1.43
N THR A 236 -29.77 16.22 1.29
CA THR A 236 -30.78 15.54 2.13
C THR A 236 -30.24 15.30 3.54
N ILE A 237 -29.00 14.82 3.66
CA ILE A 237 -28.31 14.62 4.95
C ILE A 237 -28.16 15.95 5.70
N THR A 238 -27.72 16.99 5.01
CA THR A 238 -27.60 18.34 5.60
C THR A 238 -28.95 18.86 6.10
N GLY A 239 -30.03 18.61 5.35
CA GLY A 239 -31.39 18.99 5.77
C GLY A 239 -31.93 18.21 6.96
N MET A 240 -31.33 17.11 7.33
CA MET A 240 -31.69 16.23 8.47
C MET A 240 -30.62 16.20 9.57
N ALA A 241 -29.62 17.05 9.49
CA ALA A 241 -28.41 16.96 10.34
C ALA A 241 -28.73 16.90 11.84
N ASP A 242 -29.72 17.65 12.31
CA ASP A 242 -30.13 17.71 13.73
C ASP A 242 -30.86 16.43 14.20
N GLN A 243 -31.48 15.67 13.29
CA GLN A 243 -32.29 14.49 13.60
C GLN A 243 -31.52 13.18 13.42
N LEU A 244 -30.50 13.16 12.54
CA LEU A 244 -29.75 11.97 12.19
C LEU A 244 -28.97 11.33 13.34
N PRO A 245 -28.39 12.07 14.30
CA PRO A 245 -27.72 11.45 15.44
C PRO A 245 -28.65 10.51 16.22
N ALA A 246 -29.87 10.93 16.50
CA ALA A 246 -30.87 10.10 17.20
C ALA A 246 -31.36 8.92 16.35
N LEU A 247 -31.56 9.13 15.05
CA LEU A 247 -32.09 8.11 14.12
C LEU A 247 -31.06 7.02 13.82
N ALA A 248 -29.79 7.38 13.65
CA ALA A 248 -28.74 6.47 13.26
C ALA A 248 -27.94 5.91 14.45
N GLY A 249 -28.18 6.41 15.66
CA GLY A 249 -27.39 6.04 16.85
C GLY A 249 -25.96 6.59 16.84
N GLU A 250 -25.77 7.76 16.20
CA GLU A 250 -24.46 8.37 16.01
C GLU A 250 -24.34 9.68 16.83
N THR A 251 -23.13 10.24 16.88
CA THR A 251 -22.88 11.54 17.53
C THR A 251 -23.05 12.69 16.55
N ASP A 252 -23.39 13.89 17.06
CA ASP A 252 -23.45 15.11 16.25
C ASP A 252 -22.14 15.36 15.50
N ALA A 253 -21.01 15.16 16.17
CA ALA A 253 -19.68 15.31 15.57
C ALA A 253 -19.45 14.34 14.40
N ALA A 254 -19.92 13.09 14.50
CA ALA A 254 -19.83 12.12 13.42
C ALA A 254 -20.66 12.53 12.20
N ILE A 255 -21.87 13.03 12.41
CA ILE A 255 -22.75 13.52 11.32
C ILE A 255 -22.13 14.77 10.66
N GLN A 256 -21.59 15.70 11.43
CA GLN A 256 -20.92 16.88 10.87
C GLN A 256 -19.68 16.49 10.05
N GLN A 257 -18.87 15.56 10.55
CA GLN A 257 -17.73 15.06 9.79
C GLN A 257 -18.17 14.35 8.49
N LEU A 258 -19.25 13.57 8.53
CA LEU A 258 -19.82 12.94 7.34
C LEU A 258 -20.23 13.96 6.28
N ILE A 259 -20.84 15.08 6.67
CA ILE A 259 -21.22 16.16 5.74
C ILE A 259 -19.97 16.77 5.09
N VAL A 260 -18.89 16.97 5.85
CA VAL A 260 -17.61 17.45 5.31
C VAL A 260 -17.05 16.45 4.30
N ASP A 261 -16.96 15.18 4.68
CA ASP A 261 -16.43 14.10 3.82
C ASP A 261 -17.23 13.97 2.51
N LEU A 262 -18.56 14.06 2.56
CA LEU A 262 -19.44 14.03 1.39
C LEU A 262 -19.24 15.24 0.46
N ASN A 263 -19.04 16.43 1.01
CA ASN A 263 -18.73 17.61 0.20
C ASN A 263 -17.38 17.47 -0.50
N ASP A 264 -16.37 16.93 0.18
CA ASP A 264 -15.05 16.66 -0.40
C ASP A 264 -15.15 15.59 -1.50
N GLU A 265 -15.90 14.51 -1.27
CA GLU A 265 -16.16 13.47 -2.26
C GLU A 265 -16.89 14.00 -3.50
N THR A 266 -17.92 14.82 -3.28
CA THR A 266 -18.68 15.46 -4.35
C THR A 266 -17.80 16.38 -5.18
N SER A 267 -16.92 17.15 -4.53
CA SER A 267 -15.94 18.03 -5.20
C SER A 267 -14.92 17.22 -5.99
N ALA A 268 -14.40 16.14 -5.44
CA ALA A 268 -13.48 15.23 -6.13
C ALA A 268 -14.11 14.55 -7.36
N SER A 269 -15.41 14.24 -7.28
CA SER A 269 -16.17 13.71 -8.44
C SER A 269 -16.37 14.77 -9.52
N ALA A 270 -16.66 16.03 -9.13
CA ALA A 270 -16.83 17.15 -10.07
C ALA A 270 -15.55 17.44 -10.88
N THR A 271 -14.37 17.29 -10.26
CA THR A 271 -13.07 17.49 -10.94
C THR A 271 -12.68 16.32 -11.84
N GLY A 272 -13.45 15.22 -11.87
CA GLY A 272 -13.12 13.99 -12.58
C GLY A 272 -11.99 13.18 -11.93
N TYR A 273 -11.56 13.55 -10.74
CA TYR A 273 -10.55 12.81 -9.96
C TYR A 273 -11.10 11.45 -9.49
N ARG A 274 -12.35 11.42 -9.04
CA ARG A 274 -13.08 10.18 -8.78
C ARG A 274 -13.86 9.74 -10.01
N LYS A 275 -13.80 8.46 -10.30
CA LYS A 275 -14.51 7.80 -11.39
C LYS A 275 -15.39 6.70 -10.83
N HIS A 276 -16.68 6.71 -11.19
CA HIS A 276 -17.55 5.57 -10.97
C HIS A 276 -17.77 4.87 -12.32
N VAL A 277 -17.44 3.59 -12.39
CA VAL A 277 -17.48 2.85 -13.67
C VAL A 277 -18.23 1.53 -13.52
N LEU A 278 -18.84 1.11 -14.63
CA LEU A 278 -19.33 -0.24 -14.82
C LEU A 278 -18.38 -0.95 -15.79
N LEU A 279 -17.72 -2.00 -15.30
CA LEU A 279 -16.84 -2.86 -16.08
C LEU A 279 -17.47 -4.23 -16.24
N SER A 280 -17.49 -4.75 -17.48
CA SER A 280 -17.73 -6.15 -17.78
C SER A 280 -16.45 -6.74 -18.36
N LEU A 281 -15.92 -7.75 -17.68
CA LEU A 281 -14.67 -8.40 -18.02
C LEU A 281 -14.93 -9.90 -18.25
N ARG A 282 -14.49 -10.42 -19.40
CA ARG A 282 -14.58 -11.85 -19.73
C ARG A 282 -13.33 -12.57 -19.22
N ALA A 283 -13.51 -13.63 -18.46
CA ALA A 283 -12.42 -14.49 -18.03
C ALA A 283 -11.83 -15.28 -19.22
N PRO A 284 -10.54 -15.64 -19.20
CA PRO A 284 -9.91 -16.42 -20.25
C PRO A 284 -10.55 -17.82 -20.38
N ASP A 285 -10.61 -18.35 -21.58
CA ASP A 285 -11.11 -19.72 -21.84
C ASP A 285 -10.17 -20.81 -21.29
N LYS A 286 -8.89 -20.46 -21.14
CA LYS A 286 -7.91 -21.31 -20.46
C LYS A 286 -7.41 -20.56 -19.22
N PRO A 287 -7.47 -21.18 -18.02
CA PRO A 287 -7.00 -20.51 -16.83
C PRO A 287 -5.54 -20.13 -16.98
N VAL A 288 -5.26 -18.82 -16.87
CA VAL A 288 -3.89 -18.27 -16.88
C VAL A 288 -3.17 -18.67 -15.59
N ILE A 289 -3.95 -18.99 -14.56
CA ILE A 289 -3.48 -19.55 -13.30
C ILE A 289 -3.83 -21.02 -13.34
N SER A 290 -2.79 -21.87 -13.26
CA SER A 290 -2.99 -23.27 -12.98
C SER A 290 -3.66 -23.39 -11.59
N VAL A 291 -4.98 -23.50 -11.58
CA VAL A 291 -5.77 -23.66 -10.36
C VAL A 291 -5.49 -25.03 -9.73
N ASN A 292 -4.62 -25.82 -10.30
CA ASN A 292 -4.42 -27.16 -9.89
C ASN A 292 -3.02 -27.66 -9.91
N GLN A 293 -2.64 -28.00 -8.81
CA GLN A 293 -2.32 -29.42 -8.50
C GLN A 293 -2.14 -29.63 -7.00
N ARG A 294 -2.52 -28.67 -6.19
CA ARG A 294 -2.55 -28.84 -4.74
C ARG A 294 -3.92 -28.46 -4.22
N PRO A 295 -4.61 -29.36 -3.49
CA PRO A 295 -5.97 -29.13 -3.01
C PRO A 295 -6.08 -28.04 -1.94
N ASP A 296 -4.95 -27.52 -1.44
CA ASP A 296 -4.95 -26.66 -0.27
C ASP A 296 -4.86 -25.17 -0.65
N PRO A 297 -5.81 -24.34 -0.21
CA PRO A 297 -5.79 -22.92 -0.48
C PRO A 297 -4.59 -22.24 0.18
N VAL A 298 -3.93 -21.36 -0.54
CA VAL A 298 -2.91 -20.46 0.00
C VAL A 298 -3.57 -19.15 0.36
N TYR A 299 -3.50 -18.77 1.63
CA TYR A 299 -4.01 -17.51 2.14
C TYR A 299 -2.89 -16.49 2.24
N LEU A 300 -3.14 -15.25 1.77
CA LEU A 300 -2.24 -14.12 1.97
C LEU A 300 -2.76 -13.28 3.13
N ARG A 301 -1.99 -13.22 4.20
CA ARG A 301 -2.26 -12.34 5.35
C ARG A 301 -1.32 -11.16 5.35
N SER A 302 -1.82 -10.03 5.80
CA SER A 302 -1.06 -8.81 5.94
C SER A 302 -1.12 -8.32 7.38
N GLY A 303 0.01 -7.84 7.91
CA GLY A 303 0.09 -7.25 9.23
C GLY A 303 1.46 -7.41 9.87
N ALA A 304 1.75 -6.51 10.80
CA ALA A 304 2.95 -6.60 11.64
C ALA A 304 2.76 -7.60 12.81
N ASP A 305 1.51 -7.99 13.09
CA ASP A 305 1.11 -8.84 14.23
C ASP A 305 1.33 -10.33 13.99
N LEU A 306 2.10 -10.69 12.96
CA LEU A 306 2.45 -12.07 12.70
C LEU A 306 3.25 -12.63 13.86
N LEU A 307 2.77 -13.75 14.38
CA LEU A 307 3.43 -14.46 15.45
C LEU A 307 4.89 -14.70 15.07
N SER A 308 5.80 -14.29 15.92
CA SER A 308 7.25 -14.47 15.75
C SER A 308 7.63 -15.93 15.44
N GLU A 309 6.83 -16.89 15.88
CA GLU A 309 7.04 -18.30 15.66
C GLU A 309 6.79 -18.74 14.21
N ALA A 310 5.73 -18.25 13.55
CA ALA A 310 5.48 -18.53 12.13
C ALA A 310 6.60 -17.95 11.25
N TYR A 311 7.07 -16.75 11.59
CA TYR A 311 8.20 -16.12 10.93
C TYR A 311 9.51 -16.89 11.14
N ARG A 312 9.77 -17.36 12.38
CA ARG A 312 10.96 -18.13 12.73
C ARG A 312 11.17 -19.32 11.79
N GLN A 313 10.14 -20.15 11.62
CA GLN A 313 10.23 -21.35 10.78
C GLN A 313 10.61 -21.02 9.34
N VAL A 314 9.96 -20.01 8.74
CA VAL A 314 10.26 -19.58 7.37
C VAL A 314 11.65 -18.97 7.28
N PHE A 315 12.07 -18.19 8.28
CA PHE A 315 13.37 -17.55 8.35
C PHE A 315 14.51 -18.58 8.40
N GLU A 316 14.46 -19.47 9.40
CA GLU A 316 15.51 -20.49 9.60
C GLU A 316 15.65 -21.43 8.40
N SER A 317 14.51 -21.83 7.80
CA SER A 317 14.51 -22.68 6.60
C SER A 317 15.00 -21.94 5.34
N SER A 318 14.78 -20.63 5.25
CA SER A 318 15.14 -19.86 4.06
C SER A 318 16.57 -19.38 4.04
N PHE A 319 17.11 -18.99 5.21
CA PHE A 319 18.44 -18.40 5.34
C PHE A 319 19.48 -19.34 5.96
N SER A 320 19.06 -20.50 6.47
CA SER A 320 19.96 -21.45 7.19
C SER A 320 20.71 -20.76 8.34
N ALA A 321 20.07 -19.81 9.00
CA ALA A 321 20.57 -19.00 10.09
C ALA A 321 19.58 -19.01 11.26
N PRO A 322 20.05 -18.92 12.52
CA PRO A 322 19.16 -18.85 13.66
C PRO A 322 18.32 -17.57 13.61
N PHE A 323 17.07 -17.69 13.99
CA PHE A 323 16.18 -16.55 14.13
C PHE A 323 16.53 -15.72 15.37
N ASP A 324 16.66 -14.41 15.18
CA ASP A 324 16.89 -13.45 16.24
C ASP A 324 15.60 -12.63 16.51
N ALA A 325 14.97 -12.90 17.65
CA ALA A 325 13.72 -12.26 18.03
C ALA A 325 13.87 -10.76 18.36
N GLU A 326 15.04 -10.33 18.85
CA GLU A 326 15.30 -8.93 19.16
C GLU A 326 15.46 -8.12 17.87
N VAL A 327 16.17 -8.67 16.88
CA VAL A 327 16.29 -8.07 15.53
C VAL A 327 14.93 -8.00 14.84
N TRP A 328 14.12 -9.05 14.95
CA TRP A 328 12.77 -9.05 14.41
C TRP A 328 11.90 -7.97 15.07
N ALA A 329 11.92 -7.88 16.41
CA ALA A 329 11.19 -6.86 17.16
C ALA A 329 11.64 -5.44 16.78
N TRP A 330 12.94 -5.22 16.64
CA TRP A 330 13.51 -3.95 16.19
C TRP A 330 13.00 -3.54 14.80
N LYS A 331 12.90 -4.48 13.85
CA LYS A 331 12.40 -4.22 12.50
C LYS A 331 10.89 -3.99 12.43
N TYR A 332 10.10 -4.86 13.06
CA TYR A 332 8.67 -5.00 12.76
C TYR A 332 7.72 -4.46 13.81
N LEU A 333 8.16 -4.32 15.06
CA LEU A 333 7.31 -3.76 16.10
C LEU A 333 7.30 -2.22 16.09
N CYS A 334 6.43 -1.62 16.87
CA CYS A 334 6.28 -0.17 17.02
C CYS A 334 5.86 0.56 15.71
N GLY A 335 5.09 -0.10 14.85
CA GLY A 335 4.52 0.53 13.66
C GLY A 335 5.48 0.70 12.48
N LYS A 336 6.71 0.16 12.57
CA LYS A 336 7.71 0.23 11.50
C LYS A 336 7.62 -0.93 10.50
N GLY A 337 7.01 -2.05 10.88
CA GLY A 337 6.90 -3.23 10.05
C GLY A 337 5.76 -3.18 9.04
N ALA A 338 6.04 -3.66 7.84
CA ALA A 338 5.07 -3.98 6.81
C ALA A 338 5.34 -5.42 6.37
N SER A 339 4.31 -6.27 6.29
CA SER A 339 4.52 -7.69 6.01
C SER A 339 3.33 -8.32 5.29
N VAL A 340 3.63 -9.21 4.34
CA VAL A 340 2.67 -10.13 3.72
C VAL A 340 3.20 -11.55 3.89
N VAL A 341 2.37 -12.42 4.45
CA VAL A 341 2.68 -13.83 4.65
C VAL A 341 1.74 -14.68 3.82
N ALA A 342 2.28 -15.68 3.14
CA ALA A 342 1.49 -16.74 2.56
C ALA A 342 1.42 -17.91 3.54
N GLU A 343 0.20 -18.36 3.83
CA GLU A 343 -0.07 -19.48 4.73
C GLU A 343 -0.79 -20.61 3.98
N ARG A 344 -0.48 -21.85 4.37
CA ARG A 344 -1.20 -23.05 3.98
C ARG A 344 -1.38 -23.91 5.24
N ASP A 345 -2.60 -24.37 5.50
CA ASP A 345 -2.95 -25.19 6.68
C ASP A 345 -2.52 -24.56 8.01
N GLY A 346 -2.57 -23.21 8.10
CA GLY A 346 -2.15 -22.47 9.28
C GLY A 346 -0.63 -22.31 9.45
N LEU A 347 0.17 -22.80 8.51
CA LEU A 347 1.62 -22.66 8.50
C LEU A 347 2.08 -21.58 7.51
N ALA A 348 2.98 -20.72 7.94
CA ALA A 348 3.62 -19.76 7.06
C ALA A 348 4.58 -20.47 6.09
N ILE A 349 4.40 -20.25 4.78
CA ILE A 349 5.19 -20.87 3.72
C ILE A 349 6.00 -19.85 2.89
N ALA A 350 5.66 -18.57 2.98
CA ALA A 350 6.43 -17.48 2.41
C ALA A 350 6.18 -16.18 3.18
N HIS A 351 7.17 -15.29 3.15
CA HIS A 351 7.10 -13.97 3.76
C HIS A 351 7.72 -12.94 2.81
N TYR A 352 7.09 -11.77 2.74
CA TYR A 352 7.62 -10.60 2.05
C TYR A 352 7.46 -9.41 2.99
N GLY A 353 8.59 -8.94 3.53
CA GLY A 353 8.62 -7.94 4.57
C GLY A 353 9.18 -6.60 4.11
N GLY A 354 9.01 -5.60 4.96
CA GLY A 354 9.59 -4.30 4.80
C GLY A 354 9.58 -3.48 6.08
N VAL A 355 10.43 -2.48 6.12
CA VAL A 355 10.54 -1.51 7.22
C VAL A 355 10.18 -0.13 6.69
N VAL A 356 9.26 0.54 7.37
CA VAL A 356 8.84 1.91 7.03
C VAL A 356 9.95 2.89 7.38
N ARG A 357 10.26 3.77 6.45
CA ARG A 357 11.30 4.81 6.57
C ARG A 357 10.68 6.17 6.30
N ASP A 358 10.94 7.13 7.17
CA ASP A 358 10.67 8.52 6.90
C ASP A 358 11.71 9.06 5.92
N ILE A 359 11.27 9.73 4.87
CA ILE A 359 12.12 10.26 3.80
C ILE A 359 11.74 11.69 3.45
N LEU A 360 12.66 12.40 2.84
CA LEU A 360 12.37 13.59 2.06
C LEU A 360 12.38 13.23 0.57
N TYR A 361 11.24 13.31 -0.06
CA TYR A 361 11.07 13.13 -1.49
C TYR A 361 11.13 14.49 -2.18
N PHE A 362 12.31 14.85 -2.70
CA PHE A 362 12.55 16.19 -3.25
C PHE A 362 12.09 17.30 -2.30
N SER A 363 12.60 17.28 -1.06
CA SER A 363 12.25 18.14 0.07
C SER A 363 10.84 17.98 0.65
N GLN A 364 9.99 17.09 0.10
CA GLN A 364 8.66 16.85 0.65
C GLN A 364 8.69 15.68 1.64
N PRO A 365 8.27 15.87 2.90
CA PRO A 365 8.18 14.79 3.87
C PRO A 365 7.23 13.69 3.41
N CYS A 366 7.73 12.46 3.32
CA CYS A 366 6.99 11.29 2.89
C CYS A 366 7.45 10.05 3.66
N LYS A 367 6.80 8.92 3.39
CA LYS A 367 7.23 7.60 3.84
C LYS A 367 7.59 6.71 2.66
N ALA A 368 8.57 5.85 2.85
CA ALA A 368 8.91 4.76 1.94
C ALA A 368 8.97 3.44 2.71
N VAL A 369 8.78 2.32 2.02
CA VAL A 369 8.97 1.00 2.60
C VAL A 369 10.22 0.35 2.01
N GLN A 370 11.19 0.08 2.88
CA GLN A 370 12.40 -0.67 2.54
C GLN A 370 12.08 -2.15 2.57
N ILE A 371 12.15 -2.82 1.44
CA ILE A 371 11.90 -4.25 1.33
C ILE A 371 13.04 -5.05 1.95
N CYS A 372 12.69 -5.97 2.82
CA CYS A 372 13.61 -6.88 3.50
C CYS A 372 12.95 -8.24 3.77
N ASP A 373 13.73 -9.21 4.24
CA ASP A 373 13.28 -10.53 4.69
C ASP A 373 12.32 -11.22 3.69
N VAL A 374 12.74 -11.26 2.43
CA VAL A 374 11.99 -11.94 1.36
C VAL A 374 12.31 -13.43 1.38
N MET A 375 11.32 -14.23 1.76
CA MET A 375 11.50 -15.66 2.04
C MET A 375 10.40 -16.50 1.38
N VAL A 376 10.80 -17.68 0.90
CA VAL A 376 9.90 -18.76 0.45
C VAL A 376 10.53 -20.06 0.91
N LEU A 377 9.75 -20.94 1.56
CA LEU A 377 10.25 -22.25 1.97
C LEU A 377 10.86 -23.00 0.80
N PRO A 378 11.97 -23.73 0.98
CA PRO A 378 12.67 -24.42 -0.11
C PRO A 378 11.76 -25.33 -0.94
N GLU A 379 10.88 -26.08 -0.31
CA GLU A 379 9.91 -26.99 -0.92
C GLU A 379 8.82 -26.28 -1.72
N GLU A 380 8.57 -25.01 -1.43
CA GLU A 380 7.60 -24.16 -2.12
C GLU A 380 8.23 -23.32 -3.25
N ARG A 381 9.55 -23.38 -3.39
CA ARG A 381 10.27 -22.68 -4.46
C ARG A 381 10.02 -23.39 -5.78
N GLY A 382 9.37 -22.68 -6.70
CA GLY A 382 9.14 -23.14 -8.07
C GLY A 382 9.79 -22.21 -9.08
N PHE A 383 9.37 -22.32 -10.35
CA PHE A 383 9.77 -21.37 -11.37
C PHE A 383 9.29 -19.96 -11.02
N PHE A 384 10.13 -18.97 -11.21
CA PHE A 384 9.77 -17.57 -11.07
C PHE A 384 8.76 -17.17 -12.15
N SER A 385 7.50 -17.29 -11.83
CA SER A 385 6.36 -16.94 -12.66
C SER A 385 5.38 -16.08 -11.84
N ARG A 386 4.40 -15.50 -12.51
CA ARG A 386 3.33 -14.75 -11.82
C ARG A 386 2.38 -15.64 -10.99
N ASN A 387 2.54 -16.95 -11.06
CA ASN A 387 1.83 -17.92 -10.22
C ASN A 387 2.63 -18.30 -8.96
N SER A 388 3.91 -17.94 -8.87
CA SER A 388 4.77 -18.29 -7.74
C SER A 388 4.37 -17.55 -6.46
N LEU A 389 4.65 -18.17 -5.31
CA LEU A 389 4.45 -17.52 -4.00
C LEU A 389 5.24 -16.22 -3.88
N PHE A 390 6.49 -16.22 -4.37
CA PHE A 390 7.32 -15.01 -4.42
C PHE A 390 6.58 -13.85 -5.11
N PHE A 391 6.01 -14.10 -6.29
CA PHE A 391 5.29 -13.04 -7.01
C PHE A 391 4.04 -12.59 -6.26
N LYS A 392 3.23 -13.53 -5.77
CA LYS A 392 1.97 -13.23 -5.08
C LYS A 392 2.21 -12.41 -3.81
N THR A 393 3.19 -12.79 -2.99
CA THR A 393 3.53 -12.04 -1.77
C THR A 393 4.13 -10.67 -2.08
N ALA A 394 5.04 -10.58 -3.07
CA ALA A 394 5.64 -9.33 -3.51
C ALA A 394 4.60 -8.35 -4.08
N ALA A 395 3.74 -8.81 -4.99
CA ALA A 395 2.72 -7.97 -5.60
C ALA A 395 1.69 -7.49 -4.55
N SER A 396 1.26 -8.38 -3.63
CA SER A 396 0.38 -8.00 -2.52
C SER A 396 1.03 -6.99 -1.58
N MET A 397 2.33 -7.14 -1.28
CA MET A 397 3.09 -6.20 -0.48
C MET A 397 3.11 -4.81 -1.12
N LEU A 398 3.39 -4.74 -2.42
CA LEU A 398 3.40 -3.47 -3.14
C LEU A 398 2.01 -2.84 -3.23
N GLU A 399 0.96 -3.62 -3.52
CA GLU A 399 -0.40 -3.10 -3.57
C GLU A 399 -0.89 -2.59 -2.22
N GLN A 400 -0.44 -3.19 -1.13
CA GLN A 400 -0.90 -2.80 0.20
C GLN A 400 -0.10 -1.66 0.81
N TYR A 401 1.21 -1.64 0.60
CA TYR A 401 2.10 -0.79 1.39
C TYR A 401 2.88 0.24 0.57
N ALA A 402 2.86 0.21 -0.77
CA ALA A 402 3.66 1.12 -1.57
C ALA A 402 2.87 1.74 -2.73
N GLY A 403 3.05 3.03 -2.96
CA GLY A 403 2.45 3.77 -4.06
C GLY A 403 1.47 4.84 -3.61
N TYR A 404 0.85 5.54 -4.57
CA TYR A 404 -0.03 6.68 -4.31
C TYR A 404 -1.28 6.37 -3.48
N HIS A 405 -1.68 5.11 -3.43
CA HIS A 405 -2.85 4.64 -2.67
C HIS A 405 -2.50 4.15 -1.26
N ALA A 406 -1.21 4.09 -0.92
CA ALA A 406 -0.69 3.58 0.34
C ALA A 406 -0.08 4.71 1.18
N ASP A 407 0.20 4.41 2.45
CA ASP A 407 0.85 5.36 3.35
C ASP A 407 2.32 5.61 2.97
N ASN A 408 2.95 4.64 2.26
CA ASN A 408 4.32 4.77 1.79
C ASN A 408 4.32 5.06 0.29
N LEU A 409 4.89 6.19 -0.09
CA LEU A 409 4.94 6.65 -1.49
C LEU A 409 5.74 5.70 -2.38
N LEU A 410 6.80 5.10 -1.85
CA LEU A 410 7.77 4.29 -2.57
C LEU A 410 8.06 2.98 -1.85
N GLY A 411 8.31 1.91 -2.65
CA GLY A 411 8.98 0.71 -2.21
C GLY A 411 10.40 0.66 -2.79
N PHE A 412 11.41 0.46 -1.96
CA PHE A 412 12.81 0.34 -2.34
C PHE A 412 13.49 -0.81 -1.60
N GLY A 413 14.74 -1.11 -1.90
CA GLY A 413 15.51 -2.15 -1.21
C GLY A 413 16.88 -2.33 -1.82
N PHE A 414 17.55 -3.45 -1.46
CA PHE A 414 18.93 -3.70 -1.79
C PHE A 414 19.13 -5.12 -2.38
N PRO A 415 18.43 -5.48 -3.47
CA PRO A 415 18.63 -6.77 -4.11
C PRO A 415 19.97 -6.84 -4.83
N ASN A 416 20.54 -8.06 -4.88
CA ASN A 416 21.62 -8.35 -5.80
C ASN A 416 21.12 -8.39 -7.27
N LEU A 417 22.03 -8.43 -8.22
CA LEU A 417 21.72 -8.44 -9.65
C LEU A 417 20.73 -9.55 -10.05
N LYS A 418 20.88 -10.77 -9.49
CA LYS A 418 20.00 -11.89 -9.83
C LYS A 418 18.57 -11.65 -9.34
N ALA A 419 18.42 -11.21 -8.10
CA ALA A 419 17.11 -10.89 -7.52
C ALA A 419 16.45 -9.72 -8.27
N MET A 420 17.21 -8.69 -8.63
CA MET A 420 16.73 -7.56 -9.42
C MET A 420 16.21 -7.99 -10.79
N HIS A 421 16.94 -8.81 -11.52
CA HIS A 421 16.50 -9.31 -12.84
C HIS A 421 15.20 -10.12 -12.76
N VAL A 422 15.03 -10.94 -11.71
CA VAL A 422 13.78 -11.68 -11.48
C VAL A 422 12.62 -10.70 -11.27
N ALA A 423 12.80 -9.73 -10.40
CA ALA A 423 11.77 -8.74 -10.05
C ALA A 423 11.37 -7.88 -11.27
N GLN A 424 12.34 -7.45 -12.09
CA GLN A 424 12.08 -6.70 -13.34
C GLN A 424 11.30 -7.55 -14.34
N ARG A 425 11.71 -8.80 -14.58
CA ARG A 425 11.03 -9.71 -15.50
C ARG A 425 9.57 -9.96 -15.12
N LEU A 426 9.29 -10.01 -13.83
CA LEU A 426 7.93 -10.17 -13.30
C LEU A 426 7.12 -8.87 -13.34
N GLY A 427 7.76 -7.72 -13.58
CA GLY A 427 7.13 -6.39 -13.61
C GLY A 427 6.83 -5.84 -12.22
N LEU A 428 7.55 -6.28 -11.20
CA LEU A 428 7.39 -5.82 -9.82
C LEU A 428 8.14 -4.50 -9.56
N TYR A 429 9.37 -4.41 -10.07
CA TYR A 429 10.28 -3.29 -9.85
C TYR A 429 11.00 -2.87 -11.12
N ASP A 430 11.42 -1.60 -11.15
CA ASP A 430 12.42 -1.08 -12.08
C ASP A 430 13.69 -0.68 -11.32
N LYS A 431 14.87 -0.74 -11.97
CA LYS A 431 16.14 -0.26 -11.41
C LYS A 431 16.16 1.27 -11.50
N THR A 432 16.54 1.92 -10.40
CA THR A 432 16.74 3.38 -10.35
C THR A 432 18.18 3.77 -10.11
N ASP A 433 18.95 2.94 -9.40
CA ASP A 433 20.35 3.21 -9.06
C ASP A 433 21.09 1.91 -8.69
N GLU A 434 22.36 2.03 -8.29
CA GLU A 434 23.15 0.97 -7.70
C GLU A 434 24.11 1.53 -6.65
N LEU A 435 24.52 0.70 -5.69
CA LEU A 435 25.49 1.09 -4.69
C LEU A 435 26.92 0.90 -5.21
N MET A 436 27.71 1.94 -5.05
CA MET A 436 29.14 1.94 -5.32
C MET A 436 29.91 1.91 -4.00
N GLN A 437 31.03 1.20 -3.98
CA GLN A 437 31.99 1.23 -2.89
C GLN A 437 33.06 2.25 -3.22
N ILE A 438 33.32 3.12 -2.26
CA ILE A 438 34.36 4.14 -2.28
C ILE A 438 35.43 3.72 -1.28
N SER A 439 36.68 3.74 -1.69
CA SER A 439 37.86 3.53 -0.83
C SER A 439 38.93 4.55 -1.20
N MET A 440 39.88 4.79 -0.28
CA MET A 440 41.00 5.66 -0.61
C MET A 440 41.94 4.95 -1.60
N ALA A 441 42.34 5.62 -2.66
CA ALA A 441 43.30 5.08 -3.62
C ALA A 441 44.64 4.80 -2.96
N THR A 442 45.27 3.67 -3.33
CA THR A 442 46.45 3.14 -2.67
C THR A 442 47.64 4.12 -2.65
N GLU A 443 47.75 4.97 -3.66
CA GLU A 443 48.78 6.01 -3.79
C GLU A 443 48.66 7.13 -2.75
N PHE A 444 47.49 7.30 -2.13
CA PHE A 444 47.21 8.34 -1.14
C PHE A 444 47.07 7.80 0.29
N SER A 445 47.22 6.52 0.51
CA SER A 445 46.94 5.85 1.80
C SER A 445 48.05 5.98 2.86
N GLY A 446 49.14 6.73 2.61
CA GLY A 446 50.30 6.70 3.51
C GLY A 446 50.76 8.03 4.12
N ASP A 447 50.56 9.19 3.49
CA ASP A 447 51.24 10.43 3.89
C ASP A 447 50.48 11.76 3.71
N ALA A 448 49.19 11.75 3.42
CA ALA A 448 48.48 12.98 3.24
C ALA A 448 48.05 13.56 4.61
N GLN A 449 48.70 14.62 5.04
CA GLN A 449 48.17 15.45 6.13
C GLN A 449 46.75 15.93 5.79
N LEU A 450 45.83 15.85 6.77
CA LEU A 450 44.50 16.44 6.65
C LEU A 450 44.59 17.89 6.16
N PRO A 451 43.88 18.28 5.12
CA PRO A 451 43.94 19.65 4.66
C PRO A 451 43.35 20.58 5.73
N GLY A 452 44.20 21.47 6.29
CA GLY A 452 43.75 22.43 7.27
C GLY A 452 43.50 21.87 8.68
N ASN A 453 42.72 22.57 9.49
CA ASN A 453 42.40 22.24 10.87
C ASN A 453 41.26 21.23 11.02
N TRP A 454 41.27 20.12 10.21
CA TRP A 454 40.31 19.03 10.35
C TRP A 454 40.81 18.01 11.37
N GLU A 455 39.92 17.65 12.29
CA GLU A 455 40.21 16.66 13.35
C GLU A 455 39.09 15.63 13.42
N VAL A 456 39.45 14.39 13.82
CA VAL A 456 38.54 13.25 13.91
C VAL A 456 38.70 12.60 15.28
N ALA A 457 37.60 12.31 15.96
CA ALA A 457 37.60 11.64 17.24
C ALA A 457 36.45 10.64 17.36
N ASP A 458 36.75 9.45 17.89
CA ASP A 458 35.71 8.51 18.36
C ASP A 458 35.01 9.13 19.59
N VAL A 459 33.70 9.08 19.62
CA VAL A 459 32.88 9.69 20.69
C VAL A 459 31.65 8.82 20.99
N ASP A 460 31.15 8.96 22.20
CA ASP A 460 29.83 8.43 22.55
C ASP A 460 28.72 9.33 21.99
N PHE A 461 27.67 8.73 21.44
CA PHE A 461 26.53 9.46 20.91
C PHE A 461 25.56 9.85 22.03
N ASP A 462 26.01 10.76 22.90
CA ASP A 462 25.31 11.27 24.07
C ASP A 462 24.28 12.37 23.74
N VAL A 463 23.55 12.87 24.74
CA VAL A 463 22.49 13.87 24.55
C VAL A 463 22.99 15.18 23.91
N PRO A 464 24.12 15.78 24.32
CA PRO A 464 24.67 16.94 23.61
C PRO A 464 24.98 16.68 22.14
N LEU A 465 25.53 15.51 21.82
CA LEU A 465 25.86 15.14 20.42
C LEU A 465 24.60 14.87 19.60
N GLN A 466 23.51 14.39 20.23
CA GLN A 466 22.22 14.20 19.56
C GLN A 466 21.62 15.55 19.13
N GLN A 467 21.73 16.60 19.92
CA GLN A 467 21.30 17.95 19.52
C GLN A 467 22.12 18.47 18.32
N GLN A 468 23.44 18.22 18.32
CA GLN A 468 24.29 18.56 17.18
C GLN A 468 23.94 17.75 15.93
N ALA A 469 23.49 16.51 16.09
CA ALA A 469 23.04 15.68 14.97
C ALA A 469 21.81 16.28 14.29
N ASP A 470 20.85 16.78 15.07
CA ASP A 470 19.67 17.46 14.52
C ASP A 470 20.05 18.75 13.76
N GLU A 471 20.98 19.55 14.30
CA GLU A 471 21.49 20.75 13.63
C GLU A 471 22.21 20.41 12.31
N LEU A 472 23.02 19.35 12.29
CA LEU A 472 23.72 18.88 11.10
C LEU A 472 22.73 18.31 10.06
N TRP A 473 21.68 17.62 10.53
CA TRP A 473 20.63 17.12 9.64
C TRP A 473 19.86 18.27 8.97
N GLU A 474 19.49 19.31 9.73
CA GLU A 474 18.85 20.50 9.18
C GLU A 474 19.71 21.18 8.10
N GLN A 475 21.03 21.20 8.27
CA GLN A 475 21.95 21.70 7.26
C GLN A 475 22.08 20.75 6.07
N MET A 476 22.14 19.44 6.33
CA MET A 476 22.33 18.43 5.28
C MET A 476 21.15 18.42 4.31
N HIS A 477 19.91 18.30 4.80
CA HIS A 477 18.77 18.07 3.92
C HIS A 477 18.49 19.23 2.97
N THR A 478 18.86 20.46 3.32
CA THR A 478 18.71 21.62 2.44
C THR A 478 19.52 21.48 1.15
N GLY A 479 20.65 20.78 1.19
CA GLY A 479 21.50 20.48 0.02
C GLY A 479 20.96 19.36 -0.87
N PHE A 480 19.87 18.67 -0.47
CA PHE A 480 19.29 17.52 -1.17
C PHE A 480 17.89 17.80 -1.74
N ALA A 481 17.57 19.05 -2.04
CA ALA A 481 16.25 19.43 -2.57
C ALA A 481 15.88 18.75 -3.89
N ASP A 482 16.86 18.33 -4.68
CA ASP A 482 16.73 17.63 -5.95
C ASP A 482 16.94 16.10 -5.82
N ALA A 483 16.91 15.56 -4.60
CA ALA A 483 17.16 14.14 -4.32
C ALA A 483 16.09 13.56 -3.38
N ILE A 484 16.18 12.25 -3.20
CA ILE A 484 15.42 11.47 -2.21
C ILE A 484 16.39 11.01 -1.14
N ILE A 485 16.13 11.36 0.10
CA ILE A 485 17.02 11.02 1.22
C ILE A 485 16.20 10.57 2.42
N GLY A 486 16.65 9.52 3.12
CA GLY A 486 16.08 9.13 4.42
C GLY A 486 16.35 10.18 5.48
N VAL A 487 15.42 10.39 6.41
CA VAL A 487 15.63 11.25 7.58
C VAL A 487 16.81 10.73 8.39
N ARG A 488 17.71 11.65 8.82
CA ARG A 488 18.93 11.36 9.59
C ARG A 488 19.03 12.22 10.85
N ASP A 489 17.88 12.48 11.49
CA ASP A 489 17.80 13.13 12.79
C ASP A 489 18.36 12.25 13.93
N ALA A 490 18.46 12.81 15.11
CA ALA A 490 18.97 12.11 16.29
C ALA A 490 18.14 10.85 16.62
N ASP A 491 16.81 10.89 16.44
CA ASP A 491 15.93 9.75 16.71
C ASP A 491 16.20 8.59 15.77
N TYR A 492 16.37 8.87 14.46
CA TYR A 492 16.76 7.86 13.48
C TYR A 492 18.15 7.29 13.76
N LEU A 493 19.14 8.14 14.01
CA LEU A 493 20.52 7.70 14.27
C LEU A 493 20.59 6.81 15.54
N ARG A 494 19.85 7.17 16.59
CA ARG A 494 19.71 6.38 17.80
C ARG A 494 19.07 5.03 17.51
N TYR A 495 17.93 5.01 16.81
CA TYR A 495 17.25 3.78 16.41
C TYR A 495 18.17 2.89 15.59
N ARG A 496 18.85 3.45 14.60
CA ARG A 496 19.64 2.69 13.62
C ARG A 496 20.96 2.18 14.17
N PHE A 497 21.66 2.98 14.94
CA PHE A 497 23.06 2.69 15.34
C PHE A 497 23.23 2.35 16.81
N LEU A 498 22.36 2.85 17.70
CA LEU A 498 22.45 2.52 19.13
C LEU A 498 21.53 1.37 19.55
N HIS A 499 20.32 1.34 18.98
CA HIS A 499 19.31 0.36 19.37
C HIS A 499 19.24 -0.87 18.45
N ARG A 500 20.13 -1.00 17.46
CA ARG A 500 20.23 -2.18 16.61
C ARG A 500 20.77 -3.36 17.41
N PRO A 501 19.98 -4.42 17.68
CA PRO A 501 20.48 -5.58 18.44
C PRO A 501 21.61 -6.31 17.71
N GLY A 502 22.54 -6.86 18.50
CA GLY A 502 23.60 -7.75 18.00
C GLY A 502 24.72 -7.08 17.21
N LEU A 503 24.66 -5.75 16.98
CA LEU A 503 25.70 -5.01 16.28
C LEU A 503 26.13 -3.77 17.08
N ALA A 504 27.45 -3.52 17.05
CA ALA A 504 28.03 -2.32 17.66
C ALA A 504 28.55 -1.39 16.54
N TYR A 505 28.29 -0.11 16.69
CA TYR A 505 28.75 0.95 15.81
C TYR A 505 29.51 2.00 16.60
N ASN A 506 30.55 2.57 15.99
CA ASN A 506 31.30 3.69 16.55
C ASN A 506 30.78 4.99 15.93
N CYS A 507 30.56 6.00 16.76
CA CYS A 507 30.31 7.36 16.32
C CYS A 507 31.64 8.12 16.22
N ILE A 508 31.87 8.74 15.08
CA ILE A 508 33.05 9.58 14.80
C ILE A 508 32.59 11.01 14.64
N LYS A 509 33.14 11.89 15.47
CA LYS A 509 32.96 13.33 15.35
C LYS A 509 34.04 13.89 14.45
N VAL A 510 33.66 14.66 13.42
CA VAL A 510 34.57 15.36 12.51
C VAL A 510 34.46 16.84 12.75
N MET A 511 35.58 17.47 13.07
CA MET A 511 35.67 18.88 13.43
C MET A 511 36.51 19.65 12.43
N HIS A 512 36.16 20.93 12.24
CA HIS A 512 37.01 21.91 11.57
C HIS A 512 37.21 23.09 12.51
N GLY A 513 38.41 23.24 13.05
CA GLY A 513 38.67 24.11 14.19
C GLY A 513 37.87 23.69 15.43
N SER A 514 37.06 24.58 15.98
CA SER A 514 36.20 24.29 17.16
C SER A 514 34.80 23.79 16.81
N GLU A 515 34.42 23.73 15.53
CA GLU A 515 33.06 23.40 15.11
C GLU A 515 32.94 21.96 14.64
N ILE A 516 31.86 21.28 15.03
CA ILE A 516 31.49 19.97 14.50
C ILE A 516 30.90 20.16 13.10
N LYS A 517 31.49 19.55 12.09
CA LYS A 517 31.07 19.63 10.69
C LYS A 517 30.43 18.36 10.17
N ALA A 518 30.71 17.21 10.82
CA ALA A 518 30.05 15.96 10.48
C ALA A 518 30.00 15.00 11.68
N LEU A 519 29.02 14.10 11.63
CA LEU A 519 28.99 12.87 12.40
C LEU A 519 29.00 11.70 11.45
N ALA A 520 29.86 10.71 11.70
CA ALA A 520 30.01 9.51 10.91
C ALA A 520 29.81 8.28 11.78
N PHE A 521 29.12 7.27 11.27
CA PHE A 521 28.88 6.02 11.96
C PHE A 521 29.62 4.89 11.27
N CYS A 522 30.45 4.21 11.99
CA CYS A 522 31.32 3.16 11.46
C CYS A 522 31.14 1.84 12.19
N ARG A 523 31.51 0.75 11.51
CA ARG A 523 31.54 -0.57 12.11
C ARG A 523 32.66 -1.41 11.47
N ASP A 524 33.25 -2.28 12.27
CA ASP A 524 34.19 -3.26 11.80
C ASP A 524 33.47 -4.41 11.08
N HIS A 525 33.97 -4.80 9.91
CA HIS A 525 33.42 -5.87 9.09
C HIS A 525 34.57 -6.70 8.46
N GLY A 526 34.96 -7.77 9.16
CA GLY A 526 36.10 -8.59 8.76
C GLY A 526 37.44 -7.82 8.80
N ASP A 527 38.10 -7.79 7.67
CA ASP A 527 39.40 -7.12 7.47
C ASP A 527 39.28 -5.62 7.16
N ARG A 528 38.08 -5.07 7.12
CA ARG A 528 37.80 -3.68 6.76
C ARG A 528 36.92 -2.99 7.77
N ARG A 529 36.88 -1.66 7.73
CA ARG A 529 35.93 -0.84 8.47
C ARG A 529 34.93 -0.24 7.47
N LEU A 530 33.65 -0.39 7.74
CA LEU A 530 32.59 0.23 6.94
C LEU A 530 32.18 1.54 7.57
N LEU A 531 32.27 2.63 6.81
CA LEU A 531 31.55 3.85 7.08
C LEU A 531 30.10 3.61 6.67
N MET A 532 29.24 3.49 7.67
CA MET A 532 27.84 3.15 7.46
C MET A 532 27.05 4.35 6.97
N ASP A 533 27.23 5.50 7.61
CA ASP A 533 26.54 6.73 7.25
C ASP A 533 27.33 7.97 7.68
N ILE A 534 27.01 9.11 7.08
CA ILE A 534 27.57 10.42 7.42
C ILE A 534 26.48 11.47 7.39
N VAL A 535 26.43 12.32 8.41
CA VAL A 535 25.52 13.47 8.53
C VAL A 535 26.36 14.75 8.53
N ALA A 536 26.24 15.56 7.48
CA ALA A 536 27.01 16.78 7.29
C ALA A 536 26.33 17.69 6.27
N ALA A 537 26.55 19.00 6.35
CA ALA A 537 26.20 19.91 5.26
C ALA A 537 26.90 19.47 3.96
N GLN A 538 26.22 19.59 2.81
CA GLN A 538 26.71 19.08 1.52
C GLN A 538 28.12 19.57 1.19
N GLU A 539 28.44 20.84 1.49
CA GLU A 539 29.77 21.44 1.23
C GLU A 539 30.88 20.84 2.07
N HIS A 540 30.56 20.14 3.17
CA HIS A 540 31.55 19.56 4.09
C HIS A 540 31.70 18.05 3.93
N ILE A 541 30.84 17.37 3.19
CA ILE A 541 30.82 15.90 3.06
C ILE A 541 32.16 15.37 2.52
N GLU A 542 32.70 15.97 1.45
CA GLU A 542 33.94 15.50 0.83
C GLU A 542 35.13 15.58 1.80
N GLN A 543 35.30 16.74 2.47
CA GLN A 543 36.39 16.93 3.43
C GLN A 543 36.22 16.04 4.66
N ALA A 544 35.01 15.88 5.14
CA ALA A 544 34.72 15.00 6.26
C ALA A 544 35.01 13.52 5.90
N LEU A 545 34.65 13.08 4.68
CA LEU A 545 35.02 11.75 4.19
C LEU A 545 36.53 11.57 4.14
N LEU A 546 37.26 12.52 3.56
CA LEU A 546 38.73 12.49 3.53
C LEU A 546 39.32 12.36 4.93
N ALA A 547 38.83 13.16 5.89
CA ALA A 547 39.29 13.12 7.27
C ALA A 547 39.04 11.75 7.94
N VAL A 548 37.86 11.18 7.75
CA VAL A 548 37.49 9.85 8.28
C VAL A 548 38.33 8.76 7.63
N PHE A 549 38.53 8.78 6.32
CA PHE A 549 39.36 7.79 5.62
C PHE A 549 40.84 7.84 6.05
N GLN A 550 41.40 9.03 6.22
CA GLN A 550 42.78 9.20 6.67
C GLN A 550 43.00 8.82 8.14
N SER A 551 41.94 8.89 8.98
CA SER A 551 42.01 8.42 10.37
C SER A 551 41.96 6.90 10.50
N ALA A 552 41.67 6.17 9.39
CA ALA A 552 41.55 4.73 9.41
C ALA A 552 42.90 4.04 9.64
N HIS A 553 42.87 2.95 10.44
CA HIS A 553 44.08 2.19 10.71
C HIS A 553 44.61 1.54 9.42
N PRO A 554 45.93 1.56 9.13
CA PRO A 554 46.53 1.01 7.89
C PRO A 554 46.16 -0.46 7.60
N HIS A 555 45.97 -1.25 8.65
CA HIS A 555 45.59 -2.67 8.53
C HIS A 555 44.07 -2.91 8.45
N LYS A 556 43.26 -1.85 8.46
CA LYS A 556 41.80 -1.91 8.39
C LYS A 556 41.28 -0.79 7.51
N PRO A 557 41.36 -0.93 6.18
CA PRO A 557 40.95 0.12 5.26
C PRO A 557 39.48 0.46 5.41
N MET A 558 39.17 1.74 5.29
CA MET A 558 37.82 2.25 5.34
C MET A 558 37.14 2.13 3.98
N HIS A 559 35.87 1.69 3.98
CA HIS A 559 35.03 1.66 2.79
C HIS A 559 33.72 2.39 3.09
N PHE A 560 33.25 3.16 2.13
CA PHE A 560 31.93 3.82 2.19
C PHE A 560 31.10 3.39 0.99
N TRP A 561 29.84 3.06 1.22
CA TRP A 561 28.91 2.70 0.15
C TRP A 561 27.90 3.82 -0.07
N LEU A 562 27.72 4.21 -1.34
CA LEU A 562 26.84 5.29 -1.74
C LEU A 562 26.21 4.99 -3.09
N THR A 563 24.99 5.42 -3.31
CA THR A 563 24.32 5.36 -4.61
C THR A 563 25.08 6.10 -5.69
N SER A 564 25.17 5.49 -6.89
CA SER A 564 25.99 5.99 -8.00
C SER A 564 25.57 7.39 -8.45
N GLY A 565 24.27 7.68 -8.44
CA GLY A 565 23.73 8.99 -8.81
C GLY A 565 24.17 10.15 -7.92
N GLN A 566 24.67 9.86 -6.71
CA GLN A 566 25.08 10.90 -5.75
C GLN A 566 26.60 11.07 -5.61
N LEU A 567 27.38 10.27 -6.33
CA LEU A 567 28.84 10.33 -6.26
C LEU A 567 29.40 11.74 -6.54
N ALA A 568 28.90 12.41 -7.55
CA ALA A 568 29.34 13.75 -7.93
C ALA A 568 29.12 14.81 -6.84
N ARG A 569 28.22 14.56 -5.86
CA ARG A 569 28.02 15.47 -4.72
C ARG A 569 29.12 15.38 -3.68
N VAL A 570 29.74 14.21 -3.56
CA VAL A 570 30.67 13.89 -2.46
C VAL A 570 32.12 13.77 -2.93
N ILE A 571 32.35 13.56 -4.22
CA ILE A 571 33.69 13.34 -4.79
C ILE A 571 33.91 14.33 -5.93
N ARG A 572 34.57 15.42 -5.62
CA ARG A 572 35.07 16.38 -6.62
C ARG A 572 36.50 16.06 -7.06
N LEU A 573 37.23 15.36 -6.18
CA LEU A 573 38.63 14.95 -6.38
C LEU A 573 38.69 13.44 -6.65
N THR A 574 38.22 13.00 -7.81
CA THR A 574 38.14 11.58 -8.21
C THR A 574 39.46 10.83 -8.15
N GLU A 575 40.59 11.53 -8.27
CA GLU A 575 41.93 10.93 -8.23
C GLU A 575 42.29 10.34 -6.85
N ARG A 576 41.63 10.76 -5.78
CA ARG A 576 41.94 10.27 -4.41
C ARG A 576 41.16 9.01 -4.00
N PHE A 577 40.15 8.63 -4.78
CA PHE A 577 39.29 7.53 -4.43
C PHE A 577 39.18 6.48 -5.53
N ASP A 578 39.25 5.23 -5.13
CA ASP A 578 38.88 4.10 -5.95
C ASP A 578 37.38 3.86 -5.79
N ILE A 579 36.66 3.76 -6.91
CA ILE A 579 35.21 3.55 -6.94
C ILE A 579 34.92 2.24 -7.66
N THR A 580 34.26 1.31 -6.98
CA THR A 580 33.94 -0.01 -7.52
C THR A 580 32.45 -0.35 -7.29
N ALA A 581 31.86 -1.11 -8.21
CA ALA A 581 30.46 -1.56 -8.05
C ALA A 581 30.35 -2.64 -6.97
N THR A 582 29.37 -2.49 -6.07
CA THR A 582 29.08 -3.52 -5.05
C THR A 582 28.25 -4.69 -5.60
N GLY A 583 27.60 -4.52 -6.75
CA GLY A 583 26.61 -5.45 -7.30
C GLY A 583 25.22 -5.34 -6.66
N ILE A 584 25.02 -4.42 -5.71
CA ILE A 584 23.74 -4.17 -5.05
C ILE A 584 22.97 -3.11 -5.82
N GLN A 585 21.74 -3.45 -6.19
CA GLN A 585 20.87 -2.60 -6.99
C GLN A 585 19.87 -1.85 -6.10
N VAL A 586 19.42 -0.68 -6.55
CA VAL A 586 18.33 0.08 -5.91
C VAL A 586 17.11 0.07 -6.83
N PRO A 587 16.04 -0.64 -6.45
CA PRO A 587 14.79 -0.68 -7.19
C PRO A 587 13.84 0.42 -6.76
N CYS A 588 12.84 0.70 -7.62
CA CYS A 588 11.57 1.30 -7.22
C CYS A 588 10.40 0.38 -7.60
N ASN A 589 9.28 0.49 -6.89
CA ASN A 589 8.08 -0.26 -7.23
C ASN A 589 7.49 0.19 -8.57
N ARG A 590 7.15 -0.80 -9.41
CA ARG A 590 6.47 -0.62 -10.69
C ARG A 590 5.09 -1.25 -10.71
N TRP A 591 4.89 -2.28 -9.89
CA TRP A 591 3.64 -3.04 -9.85
C TRP A 591 2.46 -2.18 -9.42
N SER A 592 2.60 -1.45 -8.32
CA SER A 592 1.60 -0.50 -7.82
C SER A 592 1.86 0.90 -8.39
N PRO A 593 0.80 1.68 -8.63
CA PRO A 593 0.94 3.06 -9.09
C PRO A 593 1.73 3.91 -8.09
N GLY A 594 2.75 4.58 -8.57
CA GLY A 594 3.65 5.41 -7.78
C GLY A 594 4.39 6.43 -8.65
N PRO A 595 5.35 7.16 -8.11
CA PRO A 595 6.17 8.08 -8.90
C PRO A 595 6.81 7.39 -10.09
N PRO A 596 6.86 8.05 -11.26
CA PRO A 596 7.41 7.46 -12.47
C PRO A 596 8.90 7.18 -12.32
N THR A 597 9.36 6.04 -12.87
CA THR A 597 10.74 5.55 -12.73
C THR A 597 11.79 6.55 -13.19
N ASP A 598 11.55 7.26 -14.29
CA ASP A 598 12.45 8.26 -14.86
C ASP A 598 12.75 9.42 -13.89
N ARG A 599 11.80 9.80 -13.04
CA ARG A 599 11.99 10.80 -11.99
C ARG A 599 12.86 10.28 -10.83
N LEU A 600 12.97 8.96 -10.67
CA LEU A 600 13.67 8.31 -9.56
C LEU A 600 15.10 7.88 -9.94
N ILE A 601 15.43 7.86 -11.23
CA ILE A 601 16.77 7.49 -11.71
C ILE A 601 17.81 8.43 -11.11
N ASN A 602 18.83 7.84 -10.43
CA ASN A 602 19.93 8.54 -9.79
C ASN A 602 19.52 9.58 -8.71
N ALA A 603 18.27 9.51 -8.23
CA ALA A 603 17.74 10.49 -7.28
C ALA A 603 18.02 10.10 -5.80
N TRP A 604 18.29 8.84 -5.49
CA TRP A 604 18.43 8.38 -4.12
C TRP A 604 19.80 8.69 -3.51
N TRP A 605 19.79 9.25 -2.29
CA TRP A 605 20.92 9.19 -1.37
C TRP A 605 20.72 8.00 -0.43
N LEU A 606 21.41 6.91 -0.69
CA LEU A 606 21.42 5.71 0.14
C LEU A 606 22.85 5.28 0.43
N THR A 607 23.08 4.84 1.66
CA THR A 607 24.37 4.41 2.17
C THR A 607 24.28 2.97 2.71
N ALA A 608 25.40 2.42 3.17
CA ALA A 608 25.41 1.14 3.90
C ALA A 608 24.54 1.21 5.18
N GLY A 609 24.40 2.40 5.77
CA GLY A 609 23.56 2.66 6.93
C GLY A 609 22.07 2.44 6.69
N ASP A 610 21.62 2.57 5.46
CA ASP A 610 20.23 2.31 5.09
C ASP A 610 19.89 0.82 4.98
N MET A 611 20.90 -0.07 4.94
CA MET A 611 20.71 -1.51 4.80
C MET A 611 20.45 -2.17 6.17
N ASP A 612 19.46 -3.03 6.25
CA ASP A 612 19.03 -3.68 7.50
C ASP A 612 19.87 -4.88 7.92
N PHE A 613 20.67 -5.41 7.00
CA PHE A 613 21.51 -6.61 7.20
C PHE A 613 23.01 -6.31 7.40
N LEU A 614 23.40 -5.03 7.44
CA LEU A 614 24.77 -4.62 7.72
C LEU A 614 24.94 -4.02 9.09
#